data_e5d1cea36a5db2e4c3efc61f91342b19
#
_entry.id   e5d1cea36a5db2e4c3efc61f91342b19
#
_cell.length_a   1.000
_cell.length_b   1.000
_cell.length_c   1.000
_cell.angle_alpha   90.00
_cell.angle_beta   90.00
_cell.angle_gamma   90.00
#
_symmetry.space_group_name_H-M   'P 1'
#
loop_
_entity.id
_entity.type
_entity.pdbx_description
1 polymer ?
#
loop_
_entity_poly.entity_id
_entity_poly.type
_entity_poly.pdbx_seq_one_letter_code
_entity_poly.pdbx_strand_id
1 'polypeptide(L)'
;MSKGTFSKYINNVLDVLRMNDLVHGDNRNGDGKLIEGQRKLVKEECQETLAAIERVDTRELVDGVADVFVTASYLAYLTLPVMKFEELYEKLENVTPITITAENLKAILDGLWQTNGEETLSHLAGLLAMFEQCYYVLGTLDVVHTSNMTKFRKVEDDDGSKEYTEALQKQISDDIAFIREKKGIENIRVENRDGYLIYFNADTGKFQKPMCFVEPDLSQYDNHFMLTCFLLGYKKLAHRSD
;
A
#
# COMPACT_ATOMS: atom_id res chain seq x y z
N MET A 1 6.01 8.30 -20.89
CA MET A 1 5.10 7.18 -20.62
C MET A 1 3.88 7.25 -21.52
N SER A 2 3.35 6.10 -21.96
CA SER A 2 2.03 6.09 -22.60
C SER A 2 0.95 6.30 -21.52
N LYS A 3 -0.12 7.05 -21.82
CA LYS A 3 -1.28 7.21 -20.91
C LYS A 3 -1.78 5.88 -20.33
N GLY A 4 -1.68 4.76 -21.08
CA GLY A 4 -2.14 3.45 -20.64
C GLY A 4 -1.34 2.81 -19.49
N THR A 5 -0.08 3.17 -19.30
CA THR A 5 0.75 2.60 -18.22
C THR A 5 0.36 3.18 -16.87
N PHE A 6 0.12 4.49 -16.82
CA PHE A 6 -0.25 5.18 -15.59
C PHE A 6 -1.66 4.81 -15.12
N SER A 7 -2.61 4.73 -16.05
CA SER A 7 -3.99 4.26 -15.79
C SER A 7 -4.03 2.87 -15.14
N LYS A 8 -3.12 1.98 -15.53
CA LYS A 8 -2.99 0.65 -14.94
C LYS A 8 -2.62 0.72 -13.45
N TYR A 9 -1.66 1.55 -13.07
CA TYR A 9 -1.23 1.68 -11.66
C TYR A 9 -2.34 2.26 -10.78
N ILE A 10 -3.09 3.22 -11.29
CA ILE A 10 -4.26 3.77 -10.59
C ILE A 10 -5.32 2.69 -10.36
N ASN A 11 -5.63 1.89 -11.38
CA ASN A 11 -6.57 0.79 -11.23
C ASN A 11 -6.10 -0.26 -10.21
N ASN A 12 -4.81 -0.58 -10.19
CA ASN A 12 -4.24 -1.50 -9.21
C ASN A 12 -4.46 -1.00 -7.78
N VAL A 13 -4.28 0.29 -7.53
CA VAL A 13 -4.55 0.87 -6.21
C VAL A 13 -6.04 0.82 -5.88
N LEU A 14 -6.92 1.13 -6.83
CA LEU A 14 -8.37 1.02 -6.62
C LEU A 14 -8.79 -0.41 -6.24
N ASP A 15 -8.18 -1.43 -6.83
CA ASP A 15 -8.43 -2.82 -6.44
C ASP A 15 -8.02 -3.10 -4.99
N VAL A 16 -6.85 -2.62 -4.56
CA VAL A 16 -6.42 -2.73 -3.16
C VAL A 16 -7.36 -1.98 -2.22
N LEU A 17 -7.87 -0.80 -2.61
CA LEU A 17 -8.84 -0.05 -1.82
C LEU A 17 -10.14 -0.82 -1.63
N ARG A 18 -10.66 -1.44 -2.70
CA ARG A 18 -11.86 -2.31 -2.62
C ARG A 18 -11.61 -3.50 -1.69
N MET A 19 -10.44 -4.13 -1.77
CA MET A 19 -10.08 -5.23 -0.87
C MET A 19 -9.95 -4.77 0.59
N ASN A 20 -9.43 -3.58 0.83
CA ASN A 20 -9.42 -3.00 2.18
C ASN A 20 -10.83 -2.74 2.72
N ASP A 21 -11.77 -2.31 1.87
CA ASP A 21 -13.19 -2.20 2.26
C ASP A 21 -13.78 -3.56 2.67
N LEU A 22 -13.39 -4.65 2.00
CA LEU A 22 -13.78 -5.99 2.44
C LEU A 22 -13.22 -6.34 3.83
N VAL A 23 -12.01 -5.88 4.16
CA VAL A 23 -11.39 -6.10 5.48
C VAL A 23 -12.09 -5.30 6.57
N HIS A 24 -12.38 -4.03 6.31
CA HIS A 24 -12.87 -3.11 7.33
C HIS A 24 -14.39 -2.92 7.33
N GLY A 25 -15.09 -3.44 6.31
CA GLY A 25 -16.51 -3.19 6.10
C GLY A 25 -16.76 -1.81 5.47
N ASP A 26 -18.02 -1.51 5.22
CA ASP A 26 -18.45 -0.22 4.64
C ASP A 26 -18.42 0.90 5.70
N ASN A 27 -17.22 1.25 6.13
CA ASN A 27 -16.96 2.24 7.18
C ASN A 27 -16.51 3.59 6.63
N ARG A 28 -16.80 3.89 5.37
CA ARG A 28 -16.54 5.20 4.77
C ARG A 28 -17.30 6.27 5.55
N ASN A 29 -16.59 7.33 5.91
CA ASN A 29 -17.14 8.51 6.60
C ASN A 29 -17.62 8.32 8.05
N GLY A 30 -17.30 7.21 8.72
CA GLY A 30 -17.91 6.93 10.01
C GLY A 30 -16.99 6.56 11.16
N ASP A 31 -15.95 5.79 10.92
CA ASP A 31 -15.09 5.31 12.02
C ASP A 31 -13.83 6.14 12.18
N GLY A 32 -13.87 7.10 13.10
CA GLY A 32 -12.70 7.90 13.47
C GLY A 32 -11.50 7.03 13.93
N LYS A 33 -11.74 5.83 14.46
CA LYS A 33 -10.66 4.91 14.84
C LYS A 33 -9.98 4.29 13.62
N LEU A 34 -10.74 3.96 12.58
CA LEU A 34 -10.19 3.45 11.33
C LEU A 34 -9.32 4.51 10.65
N ILE A 35 -9.84 5.75 10.54
CA ILE A 35 -9.10 6.87 9.96
C ILE A 35 -7.81 7.14 10.75
N GLU A 36 -7.87 7.16 12.07
CA GLU A 36 -6.69 7.37 12.91
C GLU A 36 -5.69 6.21 12.81
N GLY A 37 -6.17 4.97 12.74
CA GLY A 37 -5.35 3.79 12.48
C GLY A 37 -4.64 3.87 11.14
N GLN A 38 -5.38 4.26 10.08
CA GLN A 38 -4.82 4.42 8.74
C GLN A 38 -3.78 5.56 8.69
N ARG A 39 -4.04 6.66 9.40
CA ARG A 39 -3.08 7.77 9.50
C ARG A 39 -1.75 7.33 10.15
N LYS A 40 -1.82 6.50 11.19
CA LYS A 40 -0.62 5.94 11.82
C LYS A 40 0.15 5.05 10.86
N LEU A 41 -0.55 4.21 10.09
CA LEU A 41 0.06 3.36 9.08
C LEU A 41 0.77 4.19 8.01
N VAL A 42 0.09 5.22 7.44
CA VAL A 42 0.74 6.12 6.47
C VAL A 42 2.00 6.76 7.05
N LYS A 43 1.95 7.18 8.33
CA LYS A 43 3.12 7.75 9.01
C LYS A 43 4.26 6.74 9.13
N GLU A 44 3.98 5.49 9.49
CA GLU A 44 4.96 4.41 9.60
C GLU A 44 5.63 4.19 8.23
N GLU A 45 4.86 4.02 7.16
CA GLU A 45 5.39 3.82 5.80
C GLU A 45 6.24 5.03 5.32
N CYS A 46 5.80 6.26 5.60
CA CYS A 46 6.59 7.46 5.29
C CYS A 46 7.93 7.48 6.05
N GLN A 47 7.95 7.07 7.32
CA GLN A 47 9.15 7.02 8.14
C GLN A 47 10.11 5.91 7.66
N GLU A 48 9.59 4.75 7.28
CA GLU A 48 10.37 3.66 6.70
C GLU A 48 11.00 4.06 5.37
N THR A 49 10.25 4.75 4.51
CA THR A 49 10.75 5.32 3.25
C THR A 49 11.89 6.32 3.49
N LEU A 50 11.73 7.24 4.44
CA LEU A 50 12.79 8.19 4.81
C LEU A 50 14.03 7.48 5.37
N ALA A 51 13.85 6.45 6.20
CA ALA A 51 14.95 5.66 6.73
C ALA A 51 15.69 4.87 5.63
N ALA A 52 14.98 4.38 4.61
CA ALA A 52 15.59 3.74 3.44
C ALA A 52 16.48 4.73 2.66
N ILE A 53 16.04 5.98 2.52
CA ILE A 53 16.84 7.06 1.91
C ILE A 53 18.12 7.29 2.70
N GLU A 54 18.05 7.38 4.02
CA GLU A 54 19.22 7.60 4.89
C GLU A 54 20.22 6.44 4.83
N ARG A 55 19.73 5.21 4.71
CA ARG A 55 20.59 4.02 4.57
C ARG A 55 21.13 3.82 3.16
N VAL A 56 20.63 4.57 2.18
CA VAL A 56 20.93 4.39 0.74
C VAL A 56 20.47 2.99 0.27
N ASP A 57 19.31 2.57 0.75
CA ASP A 57 18.71 1.29 0.42
C ASP A 57 17.71 1.48 -0.73
N THR A 58 18.12 1.06 -1.93
CA THR A 58 17.32 1.27 -3.15
C THR A 58 16.10 0.35 -3.21
N ARG A 59 16.19 -0.84 -2.65
CA ARG A 59 15.09 -1.79 -2.61
C ARG A 59 14.01 -1.32 -1.63
N GLU A 60 14.40 -1.01 -0.41
CA GLU A 60 13.48 -0.49 0.62
C GLU A 60 12.87 0.86 0.22
N LEU A 61 13.61 1.69 -0.55
CA LEU A 61 13.03 2.93 -1.08
C LEU A 61 11.85 2.68 -2.01
N VAL A 62 11.99 1.76 -2.97
CA VAL A 62 10.93 1.51 -3.95
C VAL A 62 9.74 0.78 -3.32
N ASP A 63 9.97 -0.11 -2.37
CA ASP A 63 8.93 -0.76 -1.57
C ASP A 63 8.16 0.27 -0.75
N GLY A 64 8.87 1.08 0.02
CA GLY A 64 8.28 2.13 0.85
C GLY A 64 7.47 3.16 0.05
N VAL A 65 7.94 3.58 -1.13
CA VAL A 65 7.16 4.47 -2.00
C VAL A 65 5.86 3.81 -2.46
N ALA A 66 5.88 2.53 -2.80
CA ALA A 66 4.69 1.80 -3.20
C ALA A 66 3.71 1.64 -2.03
N ASP A 67 4.19 1.30 -0.86
CA ASP A 67 3.37 1.15 0.35
C ASP A 67 2.79 2.50 0.82
N VAL A 68 3.57 3.57 0.79
CA VAL A 68 3.06 4.94 1.01
C VAL A 68 1.95 5.27 0.02
N PHE A 69 2.12 4.94 -1.27
CA PHE A 69 1.11 5.24 -2.27
C PHE A 69 -0.21 4.52 -2.00
N VAL A 70 -0.16 3.23 -1.68
CA VAL A 70 -1.34 2.43 -1.35
C VAL A 70 -2.00 2.91 -0.06
N THR A 71 -1.24 3.09 1.00
CA THR A 71 -1.77 3.42 2.32
C THR A 71 -2.34 4.84 2.40
N ALA A 72 -1.68 5.82 1.76
CA ALA A 72 -2.16 7.19 1.70
C ALA A 72 -3.37 7.34 0.76
N SER A 73 -3.44 6.57 -0.33
CA SER A 73 -4.65 6.50 -1.17
C SER A 73 -5.86 6.02 -0.36
N TYR A 74 -5.67 5.02 0.50
CA TYR A 74 -6.75 4.54 1.37
C TYR A 74 -7.15 5.58 2.42
N LEU A 75 -6.20 6.32 2.99
CA LEU A 75 -6.51 7.44 3.90
C LEU A 75 -7.35 8.52 3.20
N ALA A 76 -6.98 8.91 1.98
CA ALA A 76 -7.75 9.86 1.19
C ALA A 76 -9.15 9.33 0.88
N TYR A 77 -9.27 8.06 0.51
CA TYR A 77 -10.52 7.37 0.25
C TYR A 77 -11.46 7.33 1.46
N LEU A 78 -10.94 7.09 2.67
CA LEU A 78 -11.71 7.10 3.91
C LEU A 78 -12.18 8.50 4.32
N THR A 79 -11.50 9.54 3.87
CA THR A 79 -11.74 10.92 4.30
C THR A 79 -12.43 11.80 3.27
N LEU A 80 -12.73 11.25 2.08
CA LEU A 80 -13.46 11.94 1.00
C LEU A 80 -14.79 11.24 0.69
N PRO A 81 -15.83 11.99 0.29
CA PRO A 81 -16.99 11.38 -0.36
C PRO A 81 -16.57 10.58 -1.58
N VAL A 82 -17.17 9.40 -1.80
CA VAL A 82 -16.78 8.45 -2.88
C VAL A 82 -16.65 9.13 -4.23
N MET A 83 -17.70 9.82 -4.69
CA MET A 83 -17.69 10.49 -6.00
C MET A 83 -16.59 11.55 -6.11
N LYS A 84 -16.29 12.24 -5.01
CA LYS A 84 -15.23 13.26 -4.97
C LYS A 84 -13.85 12.62 -5.02
N PHE A 85 -13.68 11.49 -4.34
CA PHE A 85 -12.42 10.73 -4.40
C PHE A 85 -12.16 10.22 -5.82
N GLU A 86 -13.13 9.60 -6.47
CA GLU A 86 -12.99 9.09 -7.85
C GLU A 86 -12.64 10.22 -8.82
N GLU A 87 -13.37 11.34 -8.80
CA GLU A 87 -13.08 12.51 -9.63
C GLU A 87 -11.66 13.04 -9.47
N LEU A 88 -11.18 13.16 -8.24
CA LEU A 88 -9.85 13.70 -7.95
C LEU A 88 -8.75 12.68 -8.23
N TYR A 89 -9.03 11.41 -7.99
CA TYR A 89 -8.07 10.34 -8.21
C TYR A 89 -7.77 10.13 -9.70
N GLU A 90 -8.77 10.26 -10.58
CA GLU A 90 -8.58 10.27 -12.04
C GLU A 90 -7.66 11.39 -12.50
N LYS A 91 -7.65 12.53 -11.79
CA LYS A 91 -6.77 13.66 -12.13
C LYS A 91 -5.29 13.35 -11.87
N LEU A 92 -4.96 12.36 -11.04
CA LEU A 92 -3.58 11.92 -10.84
C LEU A 92 -2.95 11.38 -12.14
N GLU A 93 -3.74 10.95 -13.11
CA GLU A 93 -3.25 10.53 -14.44
C GLU A 93 -2.55 11.64 -15.24
N ASN A 94 -2.79 12.89 -14.88
CA ASN A 94 -2.33 14.05 -15.62
C ASN A 94 -1.27 14.87 -14.86
N VAL A 95 -0.54 14.23 -13.96
CA VAL A 95 0.48 14.90 -13.14
C VAL A 95 1.66 15.31 -14.01
N THR A 96 2.09 16.56 -13.87
CA THR A 96 3.31 17.04 -14.52
C THR A 96 4.53 16.66 -13.68
N PRO A 97 5.57 16.04 -14.30
CA PRO A 97 6.80 15.70 -13.60
C PRO A 97 7.44 16.91 -12.91
N ILE A 98 7.89 16.74 -11.69
CA ILE A 98 8.61 17.76 -10.93
C ILE A 98 10.00 17.24 -10.53
N THR A 99 10.94 18.16 -10.36
CA THR A 99 12.29 17.81 -9.95
C THR A 99 12.29 17.22 -8.54
N ILE A 100 12.91 16.06 -8.37
CA ILE A 100 13.09 15.41 -7.08
C ILE A 100 14.19 16.15 -6.31
N THR A 101 13.83 16.79 -5.19
CA THR A 101 14.77 17.31 -4.21
C THR A 101 14.52 16.67 -2.85
N ALA A 102 15.54 16.70 -1.98
CA ALA A 102 15.43 16.22 -0.62
C ALA A 102 14.28 16.88 0.14
N GLU A 103 14.20 18.19 0.02
CA GLU A 103 13.21 19.01 0.73
C GLU A 103 11.80 18.74 0.22
N ASN A 104 11.62 18.64 -1.12
CA ASN A 104 10.33 18.34 -1.72
C ASN A 104 9.83 16.94 -1.30
N LEU A 105 10.71 15.93 -1.35
CA LEU A 105 10.34 14.56 -0.97
C LEU A 105 9.94 14.50 0.52
N LYS A 106 10.76 15.07 1.39
CA LYS A 106 10.45 15.13 2.82
C LYS A 106 9.14 15.86 3.08
N ALA A 107 8.92 17.02 2.48
CA ALA A 107 7.70 17.81 2.66
C ALA A 107 6.45 17.05 2.20
N ILE A 108 6.55 16.30 1.07
CA ILE A 108 5.46 15.47 0.57
C ILE A 108 5.17 14.32 1.54
N LEU A 109 6.19 13.58 1.97
CA LEU A 109 6.02 12.46 2.90
C LEU A 109 5.47 12.91 4.26
N ASP A 110 5.94 14.03 4.80
CA ASP A 110 5.43 14.61 6.04
C ASP A 110 3.96 15.10 5.87
N GLY A 111 3.61 15.63 4.71
CA GLY A 111 2.25 16.09 4.41
C GLY A 111 1.22 14.95 4.31
N LEU A 112 1.61 13.80 3.78
CA LEU A 112 0.69 12.69 3.49
C LEU A 112 -0.07 12.19 4.73
N TRP A 113 0.57 12.10 5.87
CA TRP A 113 -0.06 11.62 7.11
C TRP A 113 -0.64 12.73 7.99
N GLN A 114 -0.30 14.00 7.72
CA GLN A 114 -0.80 15.16 8.46
C GLN A 114 -2.08 15.74 7.86
N THR A 115 -2.39 15.40 6.62
CA THR A 115 -3.52 15.94 5.87
C THR A 115 -4.65 14.94 5.69
N ASN A 116 -5.75 15.37 5.10
CA ASN A 116 -6.92 14.56 4.77
C ASN A 116 -7.42 14.88 3.36
N GLY A 117 -8.13 13.93 2.79
CA GLY A 117 -8.93 14.13 1.59
C GLY A 117 -8.13 14.72 0.42
N GLU A 118 -8.54 15.88 -0.05
CA GLU A 118 -7.95 16.54 -1.22
C GLU A 118 -6.47 16.90 -1.05
N GLU A 119 -6.07 17.29 0.16
CA GLU A 119 -4.68 17.62 0.45
C GLU A 119 -3.80 16.37 0.41
N THR A 120 -4.27 15.27 0.95
CA THR A 120 -3.56 13.96 0.84
C THR A 120 -3.39 13.57 -0.63
N LEU A 121 -4.43 13.72 -1.45
CA LEU A 121 -4.32 13.47 -2.89
C LEU A 121 -3.34 14.42 -3.59
N SER A 122 -3.27 15.68 -3.17
CA SER A 122 -2.30 16.63 -3.71
C SER A 122 -0.85 16.22 -3.40
N HIS A 123 -0.59 15.72 -2.20
CA HIS A 123 0.73 15.17 -1.84
C HIS A 123 1.04 13.89 -2.61
N LEU A 124 0.05 13.00 -2.81
CA LEU A 124 0.21 11.82 -3.67
C LEU A 124 0.53 12.21 -5.12
N ALA A 125 -0.15 13.22 -5.66
CA ALA A 125 0.16 13.77 -6.98
C ALA A 125 1.62 14.26 -7.05
N GLY A 126 2.08 14.96 -6.02
CA GLY A 126 3.47 15.37 -5.89
C GLY A 126 4.44 14.19 -5.88
N LEU A 127 4.16 13.16 -5.10
CA LEU A 127 4.97 11.95 -5.03
C LEU A 127 5.07 11.26 -6.39
N LEU A 128 3.93 11.09 -7.08
CA LEU A 128 3.90 10.52 -8.42
C LEU A 128 4.67 11.36 -9.43
N ALA A 129 4.50 12.70 -9.41
CA ALA A 129 5.21 13.61 -10.29
C ALA A 129 6.73 13.52 -10.12
N MET A 130 7.20 13.30 -8.91
CA MET A 130 8.62 13.08 -8.62
C MET A 130 9.12 11.76 -9.19
N PHE A 131 8.38 10.67 -9.01
CA PHE A 131 8.81 9.33 -9.39
C PHE A 131 8.45 8.93 -10.84
N GLU A 132 7.60 9.68 -11.53
CA GLU A 132 7.32 9.46 -12.96
C GLU A 132 8.58 9.54 -13.83
N GLN A 133 9.54 10.37 -13.43
CA GLN A 133 10.84 10.46 -14.11
C GLN A 133 11.73 9.23 -13.85
N CYS A 134 11.45 8.48 -12.81
CA CYS A 134 12.13 7.24 -12.46
C CYS A 134 11.29 6.06 -12.93
N TYR A 135 11.33 5.72 -14.22
CA TYR A 135 10.56 4.61 -14.85
C TYR A 135 10.52 3.30 -14.08
N TYR A 136 11.52 3.10 -13.22
CA TYR A 136 11.66 1.87 -12.46
C TYR A 136 10.77 1.81 -11.23
N VAL A 137 10.54 2.94 -10.56
CA VAL A 137 9.73 2.98 -9.33
C VAL A 137 8.25 2.74 -9.62
N LEU A 138 7.73 3.26 -10.74
CA LEU A 138 6.34 3.00 -11.12
C LEU A 138 6.10 1.54 -11.51
N GLY A 139 7.11 0.82 -12.03
CA GLY A 139 7.02 -0.62 -12.27
C GLY A 139 6.86 -1.44 -10.99
N THR A 140 7.34 -0.94 -9.84
CA THR A 140 7.16 -1.62 -8.55
C THR A 140 5.73 -1.63 -8.07
N LEU A 141 4.92 -0.61 -8.42
CA LEU A 141 3.51 -0.60 -8.06
C LEU A 141 2.76 -1.84 -8.55
N ASP A 142 3.12 -2.37 -9.73
CA ASP A 142 2.56 -3.64 -10.24
C ASP A 142 3.01 -4.85 -9.41
N VAL A 143 4.29 -4.91 -9.06
CA VAL A 143 4.85 -6.01 -8.28
C VAL A 143 4.28 -6.01 -6.88
N VAL A 144 4.24 -4.85 -6.23
CA VAL A 144 3.65 -4.67 -4.90
C VAL A 144 2.15 -4.91 -4.93
N HIS A 145 1.43 -4.46 -5.97
CA HIS A 145 0.01 -4.77 -6.15
C HIS A 145 -0.23 -6.26 -6.23
N THR A 146 0.51 -6.97 -7.07
CA THR A 146 0.40 -8.44 -7.20
C THR A 146 0.63 -9.12 -5.85
N SER A 147 1.64 -8.70 -5.10
CA SER A 147 1.89 -9.17 -3.74
C SER A 147 0.71 -8.85 -2.81
N ASN A 148 0.22 -7.61 -2.79
CA ASN A 148 -0.89 -7.19 -1.95
C ASN A 148 -2.15 -8.01 -2.21
N MET A 149 -2.45 -8.35 -3.46
CA MET A 149 -3.62 -9.18 -3.80
C MET A 149 -3.49 -10.61 -3.28
N THR A 150 -2.28 -11.14 -3.05
CA THR A 150 -2.10 -12.46 -2.43
C THR A 150 -2.37 -12.49 -0.93
N LYS A 151 -2.57 -11.33 -0.29
CA LYS A 151 -3.07 -11.24 1.10
C LYS A 151 -4.52 -11.70 1.23
N PHE A 152 -5.24 -11.77 0.12
CA PHE A 152 -6.66 -12.10 0.06
C PHE A 152 -6.83 -13.43 -0.67
N ARG A 153 -7.08 -14.49 0.08
CA ARG A 153 -7.30 -15.81 -0.53
C ARG A 153 -8.69 -15.85 -1.15
N LYS A 154 -8.75 -15.95 -2.47
CA LYS A 154 -10.01 -16.17 -3.18
C LYS A 154 -10.51 -17.58 -2.94
N VAL A 155 -11.80 -17.72 -2.66
CA VAL A 155 -12.48 -19.01 -2.60
C VAL A 155 -12.85 -19.39 -4.04
N GLU A 156 -12.23 -20.47 -4.53
CA GLU A 156 -12.65 -21.05 -5.81
C GLU A 156 -13.98 -21.77 -5.60
N ASP A 157 -14.93 -21.57 -6.49
CA ASP A 157 -16.26 -22.17 -6.45
C ASP A 157 -17.14 -21.74 -5.25
N ASP A 158 -17.07 -20.46 -4.86
CA ASP A 158 -18.03 -19.90 -3.91
C ASP A 158 -19.44 -19.83 -4.56
N ASP A 159 -20.24 -20.86 -4.28
CA ASP A 159 -21.65 -20.93 -4.70
C ASP A 159 -22.59 -20.16 -3.75
N GLY A 160 -22.01 -19.38 -2.82
CA GLY A 160 -22.73 -18.66 -1.77
C GLY A 160 -23.25 -19.58 -0.66
N SER A 161 -22.90 -20.88 -0.65
CA SER A 161 -23.23 -21.78 0.44
C SER A 161 -22.42 -21.43 1.69
N LYS A 162 -23.03 -21.60 2.86
CA LYS A 162 -22.32 -21.41 4.14
C LYS A 162 -21.47 -22.63 4.52
N GLU A 163 -21.55 -23.70 3.76
CA GLU A 163 -20.83 -24.94 4.03
C GLU A 163 -19.55 -24.95 3.18
N TYR A 164 -18.43 -24.80 3.82
CA TYR A 164 -17.13 -24.94 3.18
C TYR A 164 -16.87 -26.40 2.80
N THR A 165 -16.41 -26.61 1.57
CA THR A 165 -15.95 -27.94 1.14
C THR A 165 -14.81 -28.45 2.06
N GLU A 166 -14.61 -29.76 2.11
CA GLU A 166 -13.49 -30.36 2.89
C GLU A 166 -12.13 -29.77 2.46
N ALA A 167 -11.97 -29.51 1.16
CA ALA A 167 -10.75 -28.90 0.63
C ALA A 167 -10.53 -27.49 1.18
N LEU A 168 -11.59 -26.67 1.21
CA LEU A 168 -11.52 -25.31 1.74
C LEU A 168 -11.32 -25.30 3.25
N GLN A 169 -11.96 -26.20 4.01
CA GLN A 169 -11.74 -26.36 5.44
C GLN A 169 -10.28 -26.72 5.75
N LYS A 170 -9.68 -27.59 4.92
CA LYS A 170 -8.26 -27.92 5.04
C LYS A 170 -7.39 -26.72 4.77
N GLN A 171 -7.64 -25.94 3.71
CA GLN A 171 -6.89 -24.71 3.40
C GLN A 171 -6.96 -23.70 4.56
N ILE A 172 -8.14 -23.49 5.12
CA ILE A 172 -8.32 -22.61 6.29
C ILE A 172 -7.48 -23.11 7.47
N SER A 173 -7.49 -24.42 7.72
CA SER A 173 -6.71 -25.02 8.81
C SER A 173 -5.20 -24.85 8.59
N ASP A 174 -4.73 -25.04 7.37
CA ASP A 174 -3.32 -24.88 6.99
C ASP A 174 -2.88 -23.41 7.14
N ASP A 175 -3.69 -22.44 6.70
CA ASP A 175 -3.43 -21.01 6.87
C ASP A 175 -3.37 -20.61 8.36
N ILE A 176 -4.31 -21.10 9.17
CA ILE A 176 -4.33 -20.85 10.62
C ILE A 176 -3.07 -21.42 11.27
N ALA A 177 -2.67 -22.64 10.93
CA ALA A 177 -1.46 -23.25 11.45
C ALA A 177 -0.22 -22.44 11.09
N PHE A 178 -0.13 -21.99 9.83
CA PHE A 178 0.96 -21.14 9.35
C PHE A 178 1.03 -19.80 10.12
N ILE A 179 -0.11 -19.11 10.31
CA ILE A 179 -0.14 -17.83 11.02
C ILE A 179 0.30 -18.01 12.48
N ARG A 180 -0.17 -19.09 13.14
CA ARG A 180 0.24 -19.44 14.50
C ARG A 180 1.74 -19.66 14.62
N GLU A 181 2.28 -20.49 13.72
CA GLU A 181 3.72 -20.79 13.70
C GLU A 181 4.58 -19.55 13.44
N LYS A 182 4.21 -18.75 12.44
CA LYS A 182 5.04 -17.60 11.99
C LYS A 182 4.90 -16.36 12.86
N LYS A 183 3.73 -16.13 13.46
CA LYS A 183 3.42 -14.89 14.20
C LYS A 183 3.17 -15.08 15.70
N GLY A 184 3.08 -16.33 16.17
CA GLY A 184 2.74 -16.61 17.57
C GLY A 184 1.33 -16.18 17.96
N ILE A 185 0.40 -16.10 17.00
CA ILE A 185 -0.98 -15.66 17.22
C ILE A 185 -1.85 -16.90 17.39
N GLU A 186 -2.39 -17.10 18.59
CA GLU A 186 -3.22 -18.27 18.90
C GLU A 186 -4.68 -18.11 18.44
N ASN A 187 -5.25 -16.92 18.64
CA ASN A 187 -6.65 -16.65 18.38
C ASN A 187 -6.82 -16.03 16.99
N ILE A 188 -7.21 -16.83 16.00
CA ILE A 188 -7.42 -16.40 14.62
C ILE A 188 -8.90 -16.55 14.28
N ARG A 189 -9.49 -15.45 13.83
CA ARG A 189 -10.84 -15.40 13.27
C ARG A 189 -10.74 -15.34 11.76
N VAL A 190 -11.54 -16.15 11.08
CA VAL A 190 -11.62 -16.19 9.62
C VAL A 190 -13.01 -15.76 9.20
N GLU A 191 -13.08 -14.91 8.20
CA GLU A 191 -14.33 -14.46 7.60
C GLU A 191 -14.28 -14.65 6.09
N ASN A 192 -15.41 -15.10 5.51
CA ASN A 192 -15.60 -15.05 4.07
C ASN A 192 -16.39 -13.77 3.75
N ARG A 193 -15.80 -12.91 2.93
CA ARG A 193 -16.43 -11.68 2.44
C ARG A 193 -16.28 -11.62 0.93
N ASP A 194 -17.41 -11.67 0.23
CA ASP A 194 -17.47 -11.63 -1.23
C ASP A 194 -16.53 -12.63 -1.92
N GLY A 195 -16.50 -13.88 -1.41
CA GLY A 195 -15.67 -14.94 -1.95
C GLY A 195 -14.16 -14.82 -1.62
N TYR A 196 -13.81 -14.03 -0.62
CA TYR A 196 -12.44 -13.95 -0.11
C TYR A 196 -12.36 -14.33 1.36
N LEU A 197 -11.40 -15.20 1.71
CA LEU A 197 -11.08 -15.49 3.09
C LEU A 197 -10.16 -14.41 3.67
N ILE A 198 -10.58 -13.85 4.77
CA ILE A 198 -9.87 -12.80 5.49
C ILE A 198 -9.56 -13.28 6.90
N TYR A 199 -8.29 -13.24 7.26
CA TYR A 199 -7.79 -13.72 8.54
C TYR A 199 -7.50 -12.57 9.48
N PHE A 200 -7.99 -12.65 10.71
CA PHE A 200 -7.76 -11.63 11.73
C PHE A 200 -7.15 -12.24 12.99
N ASN A 201 -6.25 -11.52 13.63
CA ASN A 201 -5.99 -11.75 15.04
C ASN A 201 -7.27 -11.37 15.81
N ALA A 202 -7.90 -12.35 16.46
CA ALA A 202 -9.20 -12.11 17.13
C ALA A 202 -9.08 -11.18 18.34
N ASP A 203 -7.88 -11.09 18.95
CA ASP A 203 -7.66 -10.26 20.14
C ASP A 203 -7.45 -8.79 19.78
N THR A 204 -6.82 -8.50 18.65
CA THR A 204 -6.46 -7.13 18.24
C THR A 204 -7.27 -6.61 17.06
N GLY A 205 -7.97 -7.49 16.33
CA GLY A 205 -8.63 -7.15 15.07
C GLY A 205 -7.67 -6.94 13.89
N LYS A 206 -6.36 -7.11 14.09
CA LYS A 206 -5.36 -6.88 13.04
C LYS A 206 -5.44 -8.00 11.98
N PHE A 207 -5.50 -7.57 10.72
CA PHE A 207 -5.44 -8.46 9.55
C PHE A 207 -4.15 -9.27 9.50
N GLN A 208 -4.24 -10.53 9.08
CA GLN A 208 -3.13 -11.47 9.00
C GLN A 208 -2.93 -12.00 7.58
N LYS A 209 -1.67 -12.14 7.17
CA LYS A 209 -1.30 -12.68 5.87
C LYS A 209 -1.44 -14.21 5.89
N PRO A 210 -2.19 -14.83 4.96
CA PRO A 210 -2.31 -16.29 4.85
C PRO A 210 -1.04 -16.92 4.29
N MET A 211 -0.96 -18.25 4.28
CA MET A 211 0.18 -18.98 3.74
C MET A 211 0.44 -18.71 2.25
N CYS A 212 -0.61 -18.36 1.48
CA CYS A 212 -0.47 -18.01 0.07
C CYS A 212 0.08 -16.60 -0.19
N PHE A 213 0.32 -15.80 0.86
CA PHE A 213 0.94 -14.50 0.69
C PHE A 213 2.34 -14.63 0.11
N VAL A 214 2.61 -13.88 -0.94
CA VAL A 214 3.89 -13.83 -1.62
C VAL A 214 4.47 -12.43 -1.46
N GLU A 215 5.64 -12.32 -0.85
CA GLU A 215 6.35 -11.03 -0.76
C GLU A 215 6.70 -10.52 -2.17
N PRO A 216 6.72 -9.18 -2.40
CA PRO A 216 7.07 -8.65 -3.71
C PRO A 216 8.55 -8.95 -4.05
N ASP A 217 8.81 -9.43 -5.26
CA ASP A 217 10.19 -9.59 -5.74
C ASP A 217 10.72 -8.25 -6.25
N LEU A 218 11.47 -7.57 -5.41
CA LEU A 218 12.11 -6.30 -5.69
C LEU A 218 13.63 -6.43 -5.90
N SER A 219 14.15 -7.65 -6.10
CA SER A 219 15.58 -7.92 -6.25
C SER A 219 16.23 -7.15 -7.41
N GLN A 220 15.47 -6.82 -8.46
CA GLN A 220 15.93 -5.99 -9.57
C GLN A 220 16.36 -4.56 -9.17
N TYR A 221 15.97 -4.12 -7.97
CA TYR A 221 16.32 -2.80 -7.43
C TYR A 221 17.49 -2.84 -6.47
N ASP A 222 18.02 -4.03 -6.16
CA ASP A 222 19.19 -4.17 -5.30
C ASP A 222 20.37 -3.42 -5.92
N ASN A 223 20.89 -2.41 -5.20
CA ASN A 223 22.00 -1.56 -5.66
C ASN A 223 21.75 -0.89 -7.03
N HIS A 224 20.52 -0.54 -7.35
CA HIS A 224 20.17 0.11 -8.61
C HIS A 224 20.92 1.43 -8.78
N PHE A 225 21.80 1.53 -9.80
CA PHE A 225 22.75 2.62 -9.95
C PHE A 225 22.11 4.02 -9.92
N MET A 226 21.03 4.24 -10.68
CA MET A 226 20.39 5.56 -10.75
C MET A 226 19.74 5.95 -9.42
N LEU A 227 19.08 4.99 -8.75
CA LEU A 227 18.50 5.22 -7.41
C LEU A 227 19.60 5.46 -6.37
N THR A 228 20.68 4.71 -6.43
CA THR A 228 21.85 4.92 -5.55
C THR A 228 22.43 6.32 -5.74
N CYS A 229 22.59 6.79 -6.98
CA CYS A 229 23.05 8.15 -7.25
C CYS A 229 22.10 9.21 -6.70
N PHE A 230 20.78 8.99 -6.85
CA PHE A 230 19.74 9.85 -6.27
C PHE A 230 19.86 9.90 -4.74
N LEU A 231 19.93 8.75 -4.06
CA LEU A 231 20.01 8.66 -2.61
C LEU A 231 21.30 9.29 -2.05
N LEU A 232 22.43 9.09 -2.70
CA LEU A 232 23.70 9.72 -2.31
C LEU A 232 23.64 11.24 -2.50
N GLY A 233 23.00 11.71 -3.56
CA GLY A 233 22.75 13.14 -3.79
C GLY A 233 21.89 13.75 -2.69
N TYR A 234 20.82 13.06 -2.31
CA TYR A 234 19.94 13.45 -1.21
C TYR A 234 20.69 13.58 0.10
N LYS A 235 21.43 12.55 0.50
CA LYS A 235 22.20 12.53 1.75
C LYS A 235 23.21 13.68 1.83
N LYS A 236 23.89 13.98 0.72
CA LYS A 236 24.86 15.08 0.66
C LYS A 236 24.22 16.47 0.83
N LEU A 237 22.96 16.64 0.40
CA LEU A 237 22.22 17.89 0.56
C LEU A 237 21.69 18.05 1.97
N ALA A 238 21.14 16.99 2.56
CA ALA A 238 20.63 16.98 3.93
C ALA A 238 21.69 17.38 4.97
N HIS A 239 22.93 16.92 4.79
CA HIS A 239 24.07 17.28 5.69
C HIS A 239 24.66 18.67 5.45
N ARG A 240 24.19 19.43 4.47
CA ARG A 240 24.63 20.82 4.23
C ARG A 240 23.70 21.86 4.86
N SER A 241 22.56 21.42 5.36
CA SER A 241 21.53 22.28 5.96
C SER A 241 21.62 22.36 7.49
N ASP A 242 22.58 21.61 8.08
CA ASP A 242 22.98 21.66 9.48
C ASP A 242 24.32 22.46 9.61
#